data_85c32c0df521c1402746af93ef972279
#
_entry.id   85c32c0df521c1402746af93ef972279
#
_cell.length_a   1.000
_cell.length_b   1.000
_cell.length_c   1.000
_cell.angle_alpha   90.00
_cell.angle_beta   90.00
_cell.angle_gamma   90.00
#
_symmetry.space_group_name_H-M   'P 1'
#
loop_
_entity.id
_entity.type
_entity.pdbx_description
1 polymer ?
#
loop_
_entity_poly.entity_id
_entity_poly.type
_entity_poly.pdbx_seq_one_letter_code
_entity_poly.pdbx_strand_id
1 'polypeptide(L)'
;MLQQSTITIENDPWEAYRDIEQYGQARLTNIEVTTTKLCNMRCEHCAVGYMLASSEKPEIPVELLIKRLDEIKHLRAFSITGGEPMLSTKSVKEYVVPLLKYAHERGAKTQINSNLTLPLSRYELIIPYLDVLHISHNWGTADDFIDGGFAMMERKPSREARTKLFEQMKENARILNARGVLVSAETMINKRTLPHLEAIHQEIVDMGCARHEVHPMYPADFASMIEAASLDEIRDGIHRLLDVRDPNVWMLFGTLPFYACSMNEEDLVLHRRLRQEANVSVRNDPDGRSRLNVNIFDGEIIVTDFGDELASLGTIHDTSFNDAYAAWQQTELNKSLSCHCPAVKCLGPNALVKNAYYPDVDFLKQSSRL
;
A
#
# COMPACT_ATOMS: atom_id res chain seq x y z
N MET A 1 28.21 -6.36 4.23
CA MET A 1 27.44 -5.31 4.93
C MET A 1 26.24 -5.02 4.03
N LEU A 2 25.03 -5.31 4.48
CA LEU A 2 23.83 -4.86 3.77
C LEU A 2 23.82 -3.34 3.85
N GLN A 3 23.66 -2.68 2.71
CA GLN A 3 23.55 -1.23 2.65
C GLN A 3 22.24 -0.86 3.35
N GLN A 4 22.26 -0.03 4.39
CA GLN A 4 21.04 0.48 5.02
C GLN A 4 20.15 1.08 3.94
N SER A 5 18.83 0.84 4.03
CA SER A 5 17.84 1.42 3.11
C SER A 5 18.04 2.94 3.02
N THR A 6 18.18 3.45 1.80
CA THR A 6 18.31 4.89 1.54
C THR A 6 16.95 5.60 1.49
N ILE A 7 15.87 4.91 1.85
CA ILE A 7 14.51 5.44 1.84
C ILE A 7 14.28 6.23 3.12
N THR A 8 13.91 7.50 2.97
CA THR A 8 13.63 8.44 4.05
C THR A 8 12.35 9.22 3.73
N ILE A 9 11.87 10.02 4.67
CA ILE A 9 10.72 10.91 4.48
C ILE A 9 10.91 11.82 3.26
N GLU A 10 12.10 12.41 3.10
CA GLU A 10 12.39 13.35 2.01
C GLU A 10 12.55 12.64 0.65
N ASN A 11 12.72 11.32 0.66
CA ASN A 11 13.12 10.56 -0.52
C ASN A 11 12.25 9.30 -0.71
N ASP A 12 10.99 9.35 -0.23
CA ASP A 12 10.03 8.27 -0.43
C ASP A 12 9.78 8.04 -1.93
N PRO A 13 10.13 6.86 -2.48
CA PRO A 13 10.01 6.61 -3.91
C PRO A 13 8.57 6.38 -4.38
N TRP A 14 7.64 6.14 -3.47
CA TRP A 14 6.20 6.00 -3.77
C TRP A 14 5.45 7.33 -3.72
N GLU A 15 6.07 8.42 -3.24
CA GLU A 15 5.45 9.75 -3.22
C GLU A 15 5.23 10.27 -4.66
N ALA A 16 3.97 10.41 -5.05
CA ALA A 16 3.60 10.80 -6.42
C ALA A 16 3.98 12.27 -6.75
N TYR A 17 4.02 13.17 -5.75
CA TYR A 17 4.38 14.56 -5.97
C TYR A 17 5.81 14.75 -6.50
N ARG A 18 6.69 13.78 -6.26
CA ARG A 18 8.08 13.81 -6.77
C ARG A 18 8.16 13.91 -8.30
N ASP A 19 7.19 13.35 -9.01
CA ASP A 19 7.16 13.45 -10.47
C ASP A 19 6.88 14.89 -10.92
N ILE A 20 6.02 15.61 -10.18
CA ILE A 20 5.79 17.03 -10.43
C ILE A 20 7.07 17.84 -10.16
N GLU A 21 7.77 17.57 -9.05
CA GLU A 21 9.02 18.27 -8.72
C GLU A 21 10.11 18.00 -9.73
N GLN A 22 10.25 16.76 -10.20
CA GLN A 22 11.33 16.35 -11.08
C GLN A 22 11.06 16.62 -12.55
N TYR A 23 9.80 16.51 -12.99
CA TYR A 23 9.44 16.54 -14.42
C TYR A 23 8.41 17.61 -14.77
N GLY A 24 7.90 18.37 -13.80
CA GLY A 24 6.86 19.37 -13.99
C GLY A 24 5.46 18.79 -14.27
N GLN A 25 5.31 17.48 -14.25
CA GLN A 25 4.04 16.77 -14.53
C GLN A 25 4.04 15.38 -13.92
N ALA A 26 2.83 14.83 -13.70
CA ALA A 26 2.67 13.42 -13.32
C ALA A 26 3.18 12.49 -14.43
N ARG A 27 3.81 11.38 -14.02
CA ARG A 27 4.33 10.34 -14.92
C ARG A 27 4.12 8.96 -14.32
N LEU A 28 4.07 7.96 -15.19
CA LEU A 28 4.13 6.58 -14.75
C LEU A 28 5.57 6.24 -14.34
N THR A 29 5.79 6.06 -13.04
CA THR A 29 7.10 5.77 -12.45
C THR A 29 7.06 4.60 -11.46
N ASN A 30 5.86 4.07 -11.19
CA ASN A 30 5.63 2.97 -10.28
C ASN A 30 4.76 1.90 -10.95
N ILE A 31 5.06 0.63 -10.69
CA ILE A 31 4.20 -0.51 -11.05
C ILE A 31 4.04 -1.40 -9.83
N GLU A 32 2.82 -1.86 -9.61
CA GLU A 32 2.54 -2.92 -8.66
C GLU A 32 2.04 -4.17 -9.41
N VAL A 33 2.56 -5.34 -9.01
CA VAL A 33 2.26 -6.62 -9.67
C VAL A 33 1.64 -7.59 -8.70
N THR A 34 0.42 -8.05 -8.99
CA THR A 34 -0.23 -9.16 -8.29
C THR A 34 0.31 -10.48 -8.82
N THR A 35 1.10 -11.18 -8.00
CA THR A 35 1.83 -12.39 -8.40
C THR A 35 1.20 -13.70 -7.92
N THR A 36 0.14 -13.65 -7.12
CA THR A 36 -0.53 -14.86 -6.62
C THR A 36 -1.96 -14.57 -6.15
N LYS A 37 -2.83 -15.55 -6.34
CA LYS A 37 -4.17 -15.62 -5.73
C LYS A 37 -4.20 -16.52 -4.48
N LEU A 38 -3.06 -17.13 -4.12
CA LEU A 38 -2.96 -18.00 -2.95
C LEU A 38 -2.63 -17.16 -1.71
N CYS A 39 -3.32 -17.45 -0.62
CA CYS A 39 -3.00 -16.89 0.69
C CYS A 39 -3.25 -17.95 1.78
N ASN A 40 -2.41 -17.98 2.80
CA ASN A 40 -2.57 -18.83 3.97
C ASN A 40 -3.46 -18.21 5.06
N MET A 41 -3.98 -17.01 4.82
CA MET A 41 -4.94 -16.28 5.66
C MET A 41 -6.20 -15.92 4.85
N ARG A 42 -7.27 -15.54 5.57
CA ARG A 42 -8.50 -14.97 5.01
C ARG A 42 -8.96 -13.90 5.99
N CYS A 43 -8.29 -12.75 5.90
CA CYS A 43 -8.53 -11.63 6.80
C CYS A 43 -9.87 -10.96 6.49
N GLU A 44 -10.58 -10.54 7.52
CA GLU A 44 -11.86 -9.84 7.38
C GLU A 44 -11.75 -8.48 6.66
N HIS A 45 -10.59 -7.83 6.74
CA HIS A 45 -10.29 -6.55 6.10
C HIS A 45 -9.65 -6.69 4.71
N CYS A 46 -9.60 -7.91 4.14
CA CYS A 46 -8.95 -8.14 2.86
C CYS A 46 -9.72 -7.46 1.72
N ALA A 47 -9.08 -6.54 1.02
CA ALA A 47 -9.65 -5.81 -0.10
C ALA A 47 -9.65 -6.60 -1.42
N VAL A 48 -9.05 -7.80 -1.42
CA VAL A 48 -8.96 -8.71 -2.58
C VAL A 48 -9.37 -10.14 -2.20
N GLY A 49 -10.23 -10.27 -1.19
CA GLY A 49 -10.59 -11.56 -0.57
C GLY A 49 -11.29 -12.51 -1.52
N TYR A 50 -12.20 -12.03 -2.38
CA TYR A 50 -12.91 -12.85 -3.38
C TYR A 50 -12.01 -13.31 -4.53
N MET A 51 -10.93 -12.60 -4.80
CA MET A 51 -9.91 -13.03 -5.76
C MET A 51 -9.10 -14.23 -5.25
N LEU A 52 -9.03 -14.44 -3.93
CA LEU A 52 -8.22 -15.49 -3.33
C LEU A 52 -8.73 -16.87 -3.69
N ALA A 53 -7.83 -17.76 -4.11
CA ALA A 53 -8.13 -19.10 -4.60
C ALA A 53 -7.37 -20.19 -3.82
N SER A 54 -7.74 -21.43 -3.99
CA SER A 54 -7.01 -22.61 -3.48
C SER A 54 -5.99 -23.16 -4.47
N SER A 55 -6.08 -22.74 -5.75
CA SER A 55 -5.14 -23.06 -6.82
C SER A 55 -5.06 -21.90 -7.80
N GLU A 56 -3.95 -21.79 -8.50
CA GLU A 56 -3.73 -20.72 -9.47
C GLU A 56 -3.02 -21.22 -10.72
N LYS A 57 -3.27 -20.55 -11.83
CA LYS A 57 -2.60 -20.77 -13.10
C LYS A 57 -2.25 -19.42 -13.70
N PRO A 58 -1.03 -18.93 -13.50
CA PRO A 58 -0.55 -17.75 -14.21
C PRO A 58 -0.52 -17.98 -15.71
N GLU A 59 -0.94 -16.98 -16.50
CA GLU A 59 -0.97 -17.05 -17.96
C GLU A 59 0.04 -16.10 -18.61
N ILE A 60 0.53 -15.11 -17.85
CA ILE A 60 1.48 -14.12 -18.34
C ILE A 60 2.90 -14.62 -18.14
N PRO A 61 3.70 -14.81 -19.20
CA PRO A 61 5.14 -15.08 -19.06
C PRO A 61 5.86 -13.93 -18.39
N VAL A 62 6.80 -14.23 -17.49
CA VAL A 62 7.58 -13.18 -16.79
C VAL A 62 8.38 -12.31 -17.78
N GLU A 63 8.82 -12.88 -18.90
CA GLU A 63 9.53 -12.18 -19.97
C GLU A 63 8.68 -11.11 -20.64
N LEU A 64 7.36 -11.37 -20.81
CA LEU A 64 6.44 -10.37 -21.34
C LEU A 64 6.28 -9.22 -20.37
N LEU A 65 6.13 -9.51 -19.07
CA LEU A 65 6.02 -8.48 -18.04
C LEU A 65 7.30 -7.63 -17.97
N ILE A 66 8.48 -8.26 -17.98
CA ILE A 66 9.76 -7.57 -18.03
C ILE A 66 9.86 -6.68 -19.28
N LYS A 67 9.48 -7.19 -20.44
CA LYS A 67 9.45 -6.40 -21.68
C LYS A 67 8.57 -5.15 -21.55
N ARG A 68 7.40 -5.27 -20.92
CA ARG A 68 6.51 -4.12 -20.69
C ARG A 68 7.08 -3.13 -19.67
N LEU A 69 7.76 -3.64 -18.62
CA LEU A 69 8.47 -2.79 -17.66
C LEU A 69 9.65 -2.03 -18.30
N ASP A 70 10.33 -2.61 -19.31
CA ASP A 70 11.40 -1.96 -20.07
C ASP A 70 10.92 -0.70 -20.83
N GLU A 71 9.65 -0.66 -21.21
CA GLU A 71 9.05 0.48 -21.88
C GLU A 71 8.89 1.71 -20.96
N ILE A 72 8.93 1.52 -19.63
CA ILE A 72 8.86 2.61 -18.65
C ILE A 72 10.23 3.24 -18.45
N LYS A 73 10.44 4.42 -19.03
CA LYS A 73 11.75 5.08 -19.03
C LYS A 73 12.29 5.41 -17.62
N HIS A 74 11.41 5.74 -16.69
CA HIS A 74 11.77 6.23 -15.37
C HIS A 74 11.09 5.42 -14.27
N LEU A 75 11.23 4.08 -14.30
CA LEU A 75 10.72 3.22 -13.24
C LEU A 75 11.47 3.53 -11.93
N ARG A 76 10.80 4.18 -10.98
CA ARG A 76 11.35 4.62 -9.70
C ARG A 76 11.05 3.63 -8.58
N ALA A 77 9.85 3.06 -8.57
CA ALA A 77 9.44 2.07 -7.58
C ALA A 77 8.72 0.90 -8.23
N PHE A 78 8.86 -0.25 -7.61
CA PHE A 78 8.26 -1.50 -8.05
C PHE A 78 7.76 -2.27 -6.84
N SER A 79 6.50 -2.66 -6.83
CA SER A 79 5.86 -3.38 -5.74
C SER A 79 5.32 -4.73 -6.19
N ILE A 80 5.41 -5.73 -5.33
CA ILE A 80 4.78 -7.03 -5.50
C ILE A 80 3.71 -7.20 -4.43
N THR A 81 2.53 -7.63 -4.87
CA THR A 81 1.36 -7.92 -4.03
C THR A 81 0.66 -9.21 -4.48
N GLY A 82 -0.52 -9.44 -3.93
CA GLY A 82 -1.40 -10.56 -4.23
C GLY A 82 -2.09 -11.08 -2.99
N GLY A 83 -2.30 -12.39 -2.93
CA GLY A 83 -2.66 -13.06 -1.68
C GLY A 83 -1.50 -13.03 -0.70
N GLU A 84 -0.66 -14.09 -0.68
CA GLU A 84 0.64 -14.06 0.02
C GLU A 84 1.73 -14.40 -1.00
N PRO A 85 2.49 -13.42 -1.50
CA PRO A 85 3.44 -13.62 -2.59
C PRO A 85 4.51 -14.66 -2.32
N MET A 86 4.88 -14.86 -1.05
CA MET A 86 5.91 -15.82 -0.66
C MET A 86 5.38 -17.24 -0.40
N LEU A 87 4.05 -17.49 -0.54
CA LEU A 87 3.44 -18.77 -0.23
C LEU A 87 3.79 -19.86 -1.27
N SER A 88 3.65 -19.57 -2.55
CA SER A 88 3.90 -20.52 -3.63
C SER A 88 5.37 -20.56 -4.00
N THR A 89 6.03 -21.71 -3.81
CA THR A 89 7.43 -21.90 -4.24
C THR A 89 7.60 -21.68 -5.75
N LYS A 90 6.59 -22.05 -6.53
CA LYS A 90 6.59 -21.85 -7.99
C LYS A 90 6.52 -20.35 -8.30
N SER A 91 5.53 -19.63 -7.76
CA SER A 91 5.39 -18.20 -7.99
C SER A 91 6.63 -17.42 -7.54
N VAL A 92 7.21 -17.78 -6.37
CA VAL A 92 8.44 -17.14 -5.89
C VAL A 92 9.59 -17.29 -6.89
N LYS A 93 9.79 -18.49 -7.45
CA LYS A 93 10.90 -18.75 -8.39
C LYS A 93 10.65 -18.16 -9.78
N GLU A 94 9.41 -18.22 -10.26
CA GLU A 94 9.07 -17.84 -11.64
C GLU A 94 8.77 -16.34 -11.78
N TYR A 95 8.29 -15.68 -10.71
CA TYR A 95 7.87 -14.27 -10.77
C TYR A 95 8.53 -13.40 -9.70
N VAL A 96 8.36 -13.71 -8.41
CA VAL A 96 8.74 -12.79 -7.33
C VAL A 96 10.23 -12.47 -7.38
N VAL A 97 11.11 -13.49 -7.36
CA VAL A 97 12.55 -13.29 -7.39
C VAL A 97 13.02 -12.65 -8.70
N PRO A 98 12.62 -13.12 -9.90
CA PRO A 98 13.02 -12.49 -11.16
C PRO A 98 12.59 -11.02 -11.27
N LEU A 99 11.38 -10.68 -10.87
CA LEU A 99 10.86 -9.31 -10.98
C LEU A 99 11.52 -8.34 -10.00
N LEU A 100 11.69 -8.75 -8.73
CA LEU A 100 12.41 -7.93 -7.74
C LEU A 100 13.86 -7.72 -8.16
N LYS A 101 14.54 -8.77 -8.61
CA LYS A 101 15.90 -8.68 -9.13
C LYS A 101 15.99 -7.71 -10.30
N TYR A 102 15.12 -7.86 -11.29
CA TYR A 102 15.08 -6.99 -12.47
C TYR A 102 14.86 -5.52 -12.08
N ALA A 103 13.88 -5.22 -11.22
CA ALA A 103 13.61 -3.85 -10.80
C ALA A 103 14.79 -3.25 -10.00
N HIS A 104 15.38 -4.04 -9.09
CA HIS A 104 16.55 -3.65 -8.32
C HIS A 104 17.76 -3.35 -9.22
N GLU A 105 18.05 -4.19 -10.20
CA GLU A 105 19.17 -4.00 -11.15
C GLU A 105 18.98 -2.77 -12.04
N ARG A 106 17.74 -2.35 -12.27
CA ARG A 106 17.40 -1.06 -12.93
C ARG A 106 17.50 0.15 -12.01
N GLY A 107 17.79 -0.03 -10.73
CA GLY A 107 17.87 1.03 -9.73
C GLY A 107 16.52 1.49 -9.20
N ALA A 108 15.41 0.80 -9.51
CA ALA A 108 14.13 1.04 -8.91
C ALA A 108 14.12 0.56 -7.46
N LYS A 109 13.40 1.27 -6.59
CA LYS A 109 13.16 0.83 -5.22
C LYS A 109 12.07 -0.23 -5.19
N THR A 110 12.33 -1.31 -4.46
CA THR A 110 11.50 -2.51 -4.48
C THR A 110 10.76 -2.71 -3.17
N GLN A 111 9.50 -3.13 -3.27
CA GLN A 111 8.64 -3.47 -2.13
C GLN A 111 7.95 -4.80 -2.37
N ILE A 112 7.70 -5.53 -1.29
CA ILE A 112 6.78 -6.66 -1.26
C ILE A 112 5.76 -6.48 -0.14
N ASN A 113 4.49 -6.71 -0.45
CA ASN A 113 3.42 -6.76 0.53
C ASN A 113 3.23 -8.21 0.98
N SER A 114 3.34 -8.48 2.28
CA SER A 114 3.29 -9.84 2.85
C SER A 114 2.64 -9.84 4.23
N ASN A 115 1.96 -10.93 4.58
CA ASN A 115 1.52 -11.15 5.95
C ASN A 115 2.64 -11.62 6.89
N LEU A 116 3.83 -11.88 6.35
CA LEU A 116 5.07 -12.23 7.03
C LEU A 116 5.00 -13.47 7.94
N THR A 117 4.00 -14.34 7.78
CA THR A 117 3.78 -15.52 8.63
C THR A 117 4.51 -16.77 8.18
N LEU A 118 5.23 -16.75 7.07
CA LEU A 118 5.96 -17.89 6.52
C LEU A 118 7.36 -18.03 7.17
N PRO A 119 8.02 -19.19 7.06
CA PRO A 119 9.38 -19.36 7.54
C PRO A 119 10.35 -18.33 6.96
N LEU A 120 11.26 -17.80 7.78
CA LEU A 120 12.24 -16.76 7.40
C LEU A 120 13.01 -17.12 6.13
N SER A 121 13.34 -18.40 5.93
CA SER A 121 14.06 -18.90 4.75
C SER A 121 13.38 -18.59 3.41
N ARG A 122 12.04 -18.31 3.43
CA ARG A 122 11.33 -17.86 2.23
C ARG A 122 11.73 -16.42 1.88
N TYR A 123 11.75 -15.56 2.86
CA TYR A 123 12.10 -14.14 2.69
C TYR A 123 13.59 -13.92 2.39
N GLU A 124 14.46 -14.81 2.87
CA GLU A 124 15.90 -14.76 2.56
C GLU A 124 16.20 -14.81 1.07
N LEU A 125 15.30 -15.40 0.26
CA LEU A 125 15.44 -15.47 -1.21
C LEU A 125 15.38 -14.10 -1.88
N ILE A 126 14.70 -13.13 -1.25
CA ILE A 126 14.42 -11.81 -1.84
C ILE A 126 15.20 -10.67 -1.18
N ILE A 127 15.77 -10.87 0.02
CA ILE A 127 16.53 -9.83 0.74
C ILE A 127 17.55 -9.09 -0.14
N PRO A 128 18.34 -9.77 -1.02
CA PRO A 128 19.31 -9.07 -1.85
C PRO A 128 18.74 -8.05 -2.83
N TYR A 129 17.44 -8.12 -3.10
CA TYR A 129 16.73 -7.33 -4.10
C TYR A 129 15.60 -6.50 -3.50
N LEU A 130 15.46 -6.46 -2.16
CA LEU A 130 14.34 -5.88 -1.46
C LEU A 130 14.76 -4.64 -0.66
N ASP A 131 14.12 -3.50 -0.92
CA ASP A 131 14.31 -2.29 -0.12
C ASP A 131 13.27 -2.20 1.02
N VAL A 132 12.00 -2.57 0.78
CA VAL A 132 10.90 -2.48 1.74
C VAL A 132 10.13 -3.79 1.81
N LEU A 133 9.97 -4.30 3.03
CA LEU A 133 8.97 -5.31 3.33
C LEU A 133 7.79 -4.64 4.02
N HIS A 134 6.61 -4.72 3.41
CA HIS A 134 5.40 -4.08 3.88
C HIS A 134 4.43 -5.12 4.44
N ILE A 135 4.04 -4.95 5.70
CA ILE A 135 3.17 -5.89 6.42
C ILE A 135 1.81 -5.23 6.62
N SER A 136 0.72 -5.91 6.24
CA SER A 136 -0.62 -5.51 6.70
C SER A 136 -0.79 -5.91 8.16
N HIS A 137 -0.90 -4.94 9.07
CA HIS A 137 -0.97 -5.14 10.52
C HIS A 137 -2.09 -4.32 11.15
N ASN A 138 -3.21 -4.98 11.43
CA ASN A 138 -4.43 -4.36 11.97
C ASN A 138 -4.80 -4.89 13.36
N TRP A 139 -3.84 -5.41 14.13
CA TRP A 139 -4.09 -6.13 15.36
C TRP A 139 -3.31 -5.56 16.54
N GLY A 140 -4.02 -5.17 17.59
CA GLY A 140 -3.42 -4.71 18.83
C GLY A 140 -3.04 -5.86 19.76
N THR A 141 -3.55 -7.07 19.50
CA THR A 141 -3.32 -8.25 20.32
C THR A 141 -3.20 -9.52 19.47
N ALA A 142 -2.64 -10.59 20.06
CA ALA A 142 -2.63 -11.92 19.43
C ALA A 142 -4.06 -12.43 19.14
N ASP A 143 -5.01 -12.10 19.99
CA ASP A 143 -6.40 -12.53 19.84
C ASP A 143 -7.06 -11.84 18.63
N ASP A 144 -6.81 -10.55 18.42
CA ASP A 144 -7.29 -9.82 17.23
C ASP A 144 -6.74 -10.46 15.94
N PHE A 145 -5.44 -10.80 15.90
CA PHE A 145 -4.84 -11.52 14.78
C PHE A 145 -5.48 -12.89 14.54
N ILE A 146 -5.64 -13.68 15.63
CA ILE A 146 -6.19 -15.03 15.57
C ILE A 146 -7.62 -15.02 15.03
N ASP A 147 -8.42 -14.05 15.44
CA ASP A 147 -9.83 -13.99 15.06
C ASP A 147 -10.03 -13.26 13.74
N GLY A 148 -9.45 -12.09 13.56
CA GLY A 148 -9.61 -11.26 12.35
C GLY A 148 -8.84 -11.77 11.14
N GLY A 149 -7.60 -12.24 11.33
CA GLY A 149 -6.75 -12.73 10.22
C GLY A 149 -7.26 -14.01 9.55
N PHE A 150 -8.15 -14.75 10.23
CA PHE A 150 -8.73 -16.00 9.74
C PHE A 150 -10.26 -15.97 9.71
N ALA A 151 -10.87 -14.80 9.87
CA ALA A 151 -12.31 -14.63 10.02
C ALA A 151 -13.10 -15.29 8.87
N MET A 152 -12.62 -15.11 7.63
CA MET A 152 -13.29 -15.55 6.41
C MET A 152 -12.90 -16.96 5.94
N MET A 153 -12.18 -17.73 6.77
CA MET A 153 -11.88 -19.14 6.49
C MET A 153 -13.02 -20.05 6.91
N GLU A 154 -13.45 -20.94 6.02
CA GLU A 154 -14.39 -22.03 6.35
C GLU A 154 -13.80 -23.01 7.37
N ARG A 155 -12.54 -23.39 7.18
CA ARG A 155 -11.80 -24.29 8.07
C ARG A 155 -10.57 -23.56 8.63
N LYS A 156 -10.70 -23.03 9.83
CA LYS A 156 -9.61 -22.31 10.49
C LYS A 156 -8.59 -23.30 11.06
N PRO A 157 -7.28 -23.01 10.98
CA PRO A 157 -6.27 -23.70 11.77
C PRO A 157 -6.57 -23.65 13.26
N SER A 158 -5.99 -24.55 14.07
CA SER A 158 -6.15 -24.49 15.53
C SER A 158 -5.70 -23.14 16.07
N ARG A 159 -6.24 -22.75 17.26
CA ARG A 159 -5.82 -21.50 17.90
C ARG A 159 -4.30 -21.46 18.11
N GLU A 160 -3.71 -22.57 18.58
CA GLU A 160 -2.27 -22.70 18.77
C GLU A 160 -1.49 -22.47 17.46
N ALA A 161 -1.94 -23.06 16.34
CA ALA A 161 -1.30 -22.84 15.04
C ALA A 161 -1.35 -21.37 14.61
N ARG A 162 -2.50 -20.70 14.80
CA ARG A 162 -2.65 -19.27 14.49
C ARG A 162 -1.79 -18.38 15.39
N THR A 163 -1.70 -18.70 16.69
CA THR A 163 -0.77 -18.02 17.62
C THR A 163 0.68 -18.13 17.15
N LYS A 164 1.11 -19.33 16.72
CA LYS A 164 2.47 -19.52 16.17
C LYS A 164 2.73 -18.67 14.94
N LEU A 165 1.73 -18.47 14.08
CA LEU A 165 1.86 -17.59 12.91
C LEU A 165 2.04 -16.11 13.33
N PHE A 166 1.33 -15.66 14.37
CA PHE A 166 1.50 -14.32 14.92
C PHE A 166 2.92 -14.10 15.46
N GLU A 167 3.40 -15.01 16.29
CA GLU A 167 4.76 -14.94 16.82
C GLU A 167 5.83 -15.03 15.71
N GLN A 168 5.57 -15.85 14.68
CA GLN A 168 6.46 -15.96 13.50
C GLN A 168 6.53 -14.65 12.74
N MET A 169 5.41 -13.96 12.53
CA MET A 169 5.37 -12.64 11.90
C MET A 169 6.23 -11.64 12.67
N LYS A 170 6.07 -11.56 13.99
CA LYS A 170 6.81 -10.65 14.86
C LYS A 170 8.31 -10.92 14.81
N GLU A 171 8.71 -12.17 14.92
CA GLU A 171 10.12 -12.56 14.90
C GLU A 171 10.75 -12.30 13.52
N ASN A 172 10.04 -12.60 12.44
CA ASN A 172 10.50 -12.30 11.09
C ASN A 172 10.72 -10.79 10.90
N ALA A 173 9.79 -9.95 11.40
CA ALA A 173 9.92 -8.49 11.31
C ALA A 173 11.19 -8.00 12.00
N ARG A 174 11.45 -8.45 13.24
CA ARG A 174 12.67 -8.12 14.00
C ARG A 174 13.95 -8.52 13.26
N ILE A 175 13.99 -9.76 12.76
CA ILE A 175 15.17 -10.28 12.07
C ILE A 175 15.43 -9.52 10.77
N LEU A 176 14.40 -9.25 9.97
CA LEU A 176 14.55 -8.57 8.70
C LEU A 176 14.98 -7.11 8.89
N ASN A 177 14.39 -6.41 9.87
CA ASN A 177 14.83 -5.06 10.21
C ASN A 177 16.29 -5.02 10.67
N ALA A 178 16.69 -5.96 11.53
CA ALA A 178 18.08 -6.10 11.97
C ALA A 178 19.06 -6.42 10.81
N ARG A 179 18.57 -6.98 9.72
CA ARG A 179 19.35 -7.24 8.50
C ARG A 179 19.37 -6.08 7.49
N GLY A 180 18.76 -4.93 7.86
CA GLY A 180 18.76 -3.70 7.06
C GLY A 180 17.65 -3.60 6.03
N VAL A 181 16.66 -4.50 6.03
CA VAL A 181 15.41 -4.33 5.26
C VAL A 181 14.55 -3.32 6.01
N LEU A 182 14.02 -2.30 5.32
CA LEU A 182 13.04 -1.41 5.91
C LEU A 182 11.72 -2.19 6.08
N VAL A 183 11.42 -2.58 7.33
CA VAL A 183 10.13 -3.21 7.65
C VAL A 183 9.11 -2.11 7.96
N SER A 184 8.06 -2.07 7.16
CA SER A 184 6.92 -1.15 7.28
C SER A 184 5.68 -1.93 7.64
N ALA A 185 4.92 -1.47 8.62
CA ALA A 185 3.62 -2.06 8.94
C ALA A 185 2.51 -1.08 8.59
N GLU A 186 1.45 -1.57 7.95
CA GLU A 186 0.28 -0.79 7.54
C GLU A 186 -0.92 -1.10 8.42
N THR A 187 -1.57 -0.06 8.90
CA THR A 187 -2.81 -0.14 9.66
C THR A 187 -3.93 0.64 8.96
N MET A 188 -5.07 -0.01 8.77
CA MET A 188 -6.28 0.62 8.25
C MET A 188 -7.18 1.10 9.40
N ILE A 189 -7.52 2.40 9.41
CA ILE A 189 -8.47 2.97 10.36
C ILE A 189 -9.90 2.60 9.94
N ASN A 190 -10.59 1.85 10.78
CA ASN A 190 -12.00 1.48 10.66
C ASN A 190 -12.61 1.30 12.07
N LYS A 191 -13.90 1.00 12.18
CA LYS A 191 -14.58 0.85 13.48
C LYS A 191 -13.98 -0.25 14.37
N ARG A 192 -13.31 -1.26 13.82
CA ARG A 192 -12.65 -2.31 14.61
C ARG A 192 -11.28 -1.91 15.11
N THR A 193 -10.46 -1.27 14.27
CA THR A 193 -9.10 -0.85 14.63
C THR A 193 -9.08 0.41 15.47
N LEU A 194 -10.07 1.30 15.26
CA LEU A 194 -10.12 2.61 15.91
C LEU A 194 -9.99 2.58 17.46
N PRO A 195 -10.63 1.65 18.20
CA PRO A 195 -10.45 1.55 19.64
C PRO A 195 -9.07 1.04 20.08
N HIS A 196 -8.29 0.45 19.17
CA HIS A 196 -7.04 -0.25 19.45
C HIS A 196 -5.82 0.37 18.78
N LEU A 197 -5.93 1.54 18.15
CA LEU A 197 -4.86 2.16 17.35
C LEU A 197 -3.56 2.32 18.12
N GLU A 198 -3.65 2.72 19.39
CA GLU A 198 -2.48 2.91 20.25
C GLU A 198 -1.80 1.56 20.56
N ALA A 199 -2.58 0.52 20.83
CA ALA A 199 -2.06 -0.83 21.06
C ALA A 199 -1.45 -1.43 19.77
N ILE A 200 -2.07 -1.19 18.62
CA ILE A 200 -1.53 -1.58 17.31
C ILE A 200 -0.19 -0.88 17.07
N HIS A 201 -0.11 0.42 17.33
CA HIS A 201 1.14 1.16 17.18
C HIS A 201 2.24 0.61 18.09
N GLN A 202 1.92 0.34 19.36
CA GLN A 202 2.87 -0.23 20.31
C GLN A 202 3.37 -1.63 19.85
N GLU A 203 2.49 -2.48 19.32
CA GLU A 203 2.87 -3.78 18.79
C GLU A 203 3.84 -3.64 17.59
N ILE A 204 3.59 -2.67 16.71
CA ILE A 204 4.46 -2.35 15.56
C ILE A 204 5.85 -1.87 16.03
N VAL A 205 5.90 -1.04 17.07
CA VAL A 205 7.16 -0.63 17.72
C VAL A 205 7.89 -1.84 18.32
N ASP A 206 7.19 -2.70 19.04
CA ASP A 206 7.75 -3.90 19.67
C ASP A 206 8.26 -4.92 18.64
N MET A 207 7.67 -4.97 17.47
CA MET A 207 8.18 -5.73 16.33
C MET A 207 9.48 -5.15 15.72
N GLY A 208 9.86 -3.93 16.12
CA GLY A 208 11.01 -3.23 15.59
C GLY A 208 10.82 -2.71 14.16
N CYS A 209 9.58 -2.45 13.75
CA CYS A 209 9.32 -1.86 12.45
C CYS A 209 9.88 -0.44 12.35
N ALA A 210 10.48 -0.10 11.23
CA ALA A 210 11.06 1.22 10.99
C ALA A 210 9.99 2.25 10.59
N ARG A 211 8.85 1.79 10.05
CA ARG A 211 7.76 2.65 9.58
C ARG A 211 6.41 2.07 9.98
N HIS A 212 5.50 2.92 10.48
CA HIS A 212 4.08 2.65 10.62
C HIS A 212 3.31 3.48 9.61
N GLU A 213 2.72 2.83 8.62
CA GLU A 213 1.88 3.44 7.59
C GLU A 213 0.41 3.32 7.99
N VAL A 214 -0.33 4.43 7.94
CA VAL A 214 -1.71 4.52 8.42
C VAL A 214 -2.62 5.05 7.32
N HIS A 215 -3.67 4.30 7.01
CA HIS A 215 -4.67 4.66 6.01
C HIS A 215 -6.08 4.57 6.60
N PRO A 216 -7.03 5.42 6.20
CA PRO A 216 -8.44 5.10 6.32
C PRO A 216 -8.79 3.86 5.51
N MET A 217 -9.68 3.02 6.03
CA MET A 217 -10.19 1.89 5.26
C MET A 217 -11.24 2.38 4.25
N TYR A 218 -11.04 2.00 2.99
CA TYR A 218 -12.03 2.15 1.93
C TYR A 218 -12.71 0.79 1.73
N PRO A 219 -14.03 0.65 2.06
CA PRO A 219 -14.70 -0.63 2.01
C PRO A 219 -14.70 -1.21 0.60
N ALA A 220 -14.05 -2.36 0.45
CA ALA A 220 -14.03 -3.13 -0.79
C ALA A 220 -13.97 -4.63 -0.43
N ASP A 221 -14.54 -5.49 -1.23
CA ASP A 221 -14.47 -6.94 -1.10
C ASP A 221 -14.85 -7.43 0.33
N PHE A 222 -14.03 -8.23 1.01
CA PHE A 222 -14.31 -8.67 2.40
C PHE A 222 -14.39 -7.50 3.38
N ALA A 223 -13.57 -6.46 3.17
CA ALA A 223 -13.60 -5.27 4.00
C ALA A 223 -14.95 -4.51 3.94
N SER A 224 -15.78 -4.74 2.93
CA SER A 224 -17.12 -4.13 2.83
C SER A 224 -18.06 -4.52 3.98
N MET A 225 -17.75 -5.60 4.71
CA MET A 225 -18.50 -6.01 5.90
C MET A 225 -18.08 -5.29 7.18
N ILE A 226 -16.98 -4.54 7.15
CA ILE A 226 -16.50 -3.75 8.27
C ILE A 226 -17.01 -2.31 8.09
N GLU A 227 -17.62 -1.75 9.12
CA GLU A 227 -18.06 -0.37 9.09
C GLU A 227 -16.87 0.59 8.99
N ALA A 228 -16.89 1.47 8.01
CA ALA A 228 -15.91 2.54 7.85
C ALA A 228 -16.03 3.56 8.99
N ALA A 229 -14.90 4.15 9.38
CA ALA A 229 -14.91 5.26 10.32
C ALA A 229 -15.36 6.57 9.63
N SER A 230 -16.06 7.42 10.36
CA SER A 230 -16.39 8.78 9.90
C SER A 230 -15.14 9.67 9.84
N LEU A 231 -15.22 10.80 9.14
CA LEU A 231 -14.12 11.77 9.08
C LEU A 231 -13.68 12.24 10.48
N ASP A 232 -14.63 12.49 11.38
CA ASP A 232 -14.35 12.91 12.75
C ASP A 232 -13.59 11.84 13.53
N GLU A 233 -14.03 10.58 13.43
CA GLU A 233 -13.38 9.45 14.07
C GLU A 233 -11.97 9.18 13.53
N ILE A 234 -11.78 9.31 12.22
CA ILE A 234 -10.45 9.19 11.60
C ILE A 234 -9.54 10.29 12.11
N ARG A 235 -10.02 11.53 12.16
CA ARG A 235 -9.27 12.69 12.68
C ARG A 235 -8.85 12.47 14.13
N ASP A 236 -9.79 12.10 14.99
CA ASP A 236 -9.53 11.84 16.41
C ASP A 236 -8.55 10.67 16.59
N GLY A 237 -8.70 9.60 15.81
CA GLY A 237 -7.79 8.47 15.81
C GLY A 237 -6.36 8.86 15.44
N ILE A 238 -6.19 9.71 14.43
CA ILE A 238 -4.87 10.22 14.03
C ILE A 238 -4.27 11.10 15.13
N HIS A 239 -5.06 11.98 15.76
CA HIS A 239 -4.58 12.79 16.88
C HIS A 239 -4.07 11.92 18.03
N ARG A 240 -4.82 10.88 18.43
CA ARG A 240 -4.42 9.92 19.47
C ARG A 240 -3.13 9.19 19.12
N LEU A 241 -3.00 8.71 17.88
CA LEU A 241 -1.76 8.09 17.39
C LEU A 241 -0.56 9.03 17.49
N LEU A 242 -0.72 10.29 17.08
CA LEU A 242 0.34 11.30 17.16
C LEU A 242 0.73 11.63 18.62
N ASP A 243 -0.22 11.52 19.58
CA ASP A 243 0.05 11.74 20.99
C ASP A 243 0.90 10.64 21.64
N VAL A 244 0.77 9.40 21.18
CA VAL A 244 1.43 8.21 21.78
C VAL A 244 2.57 7.66 20.95
N ARG A 245 2.80 8.15 19.74
CA ARG A 245 3.77 7.60 18.80
C ARG A 245 5.19 7.55 19.36
N ASP A 246 5.94 6.51 19.01
CA ASP A 246 7.39 6.50 19.19
C ASP A 246 8.03 7.49 18.18
N PRO A 247 8.77 8.52 18.64
CA PRO A 247 9.38 9.49 17.75
C PRO A 247 10.48 8.92 16.82
N ASN A 248 10.98 7.72 17.10
CA ASN A 248 11.96 7.03 16.27
C ASN A 248 11.34 6.22 15.14
N VAL A 249 10.03 5.94 15.18
CA VAL A 249 9.31 5.27 14.12
C VAL A 249 8.79 6.31 13.13
N TRP A 250 9.06 6.12 11.85
CA TRP A 250 8.48 6.96 10.80
C TRP A 250 6.98 6.70 10.68
N MET A 251 6.17 7.68 11.07
CA MET A 251 4.72 7.66 10.85
C MET A 251 4.41 8.18 9.45
N LEU A 252 3.86 7.32 8.61
CA LEU A 252 3.44 7.68 7.25
C LEU A 252 1.91 7.61 7.17
N PHE A 253 1.29 8.72 6.83
CA PHE A 253 -0.15 8.77 6.61
C PHE A 253 -0.42 8.81 5.10
N GLY A 254 -1.16 7.82 4.59
CA GLY A 254 -1.51 7.72 3.18
C GLY A 254 -3.01 7.81 2.94
N THR A 255 -3.40 8.21 1.73
CA THR A 255 -4.79 8.22 1.26
C THR A 255 -5.74 8.97 2.22
N LEU A 256 -5.22 10.02 2.90
CA LEU A 256 -6.00 10.77 3.88
C LEU A 256 -7.06 11.67 3.22
N PRO A 257 -8.27 11.76 3.80
CA PRO A 257 -9.33 12.64 3.32
C PRO A 257 -9.23 14.08 3.86
N PHE A 258 -8.05 14.54 4.31
CA PHE A 258 -7.85 15.85 4.92
C PHE A 258 -6.89 16.71 4.08
N TYR A 259 -7.40 17.85 3.59
CA TYR A 259 -6.69 18.70 2.64
C TYR A 259 -6.54 20.13 3.15
N ALA A 260 -5.47 20.83 2.75
CA ALA A 260 -5.24 22.22 3.07
C ALA A 260 -6.35 23.18 2.57
N CYS A 261 -7.14 22.74 1.59
CA CYS A 261 -8.29 23.49 1.05
C CYS A 261 -9.61 23.17 1.78
N SER A 262 -9.59 22.40 2.87
CA SER A 262 -10.80 22.11 3.65
C SER A 262 -11.43 23.39 4.19
N MET A 263 -12.78 23.40 4.26
CA MET A 263 -13.53 24.44 4.92
C MET A 263 -13.78 24.13 6.41
N ASN A 264 -13.35 22.96 6.89
CA ASN A 264 -13.45 22.57 8.29
C ASN A 264 -12.16 22.94 9.03
N GLU A 265 -12.26 23.75 10.08
CA GLU A 265 -11.12 24.21 10.85
C GLU A 265 -10.36 23.05 11.53
N GLU A 266 -11.06 22.00 11.98
CA GLU A 266 -10.44 20.84 12.62
C GLU A 266 -9.58 20.05 11.63
N ASP A 267 -9.98 19.94 10.37
CA ASP A 267 -9.16 19.35 9.31
C ASP A 267 -7.87 20.17 9.09
N LEU A 268 -8.00 21.49 9.11
CA LEU A 268 -6.85 22.38 8.97
C LEU A 268 -5.90 22.27 10.17
N VAL A 269 -6.43 22.08 11.38
CA VAL A 269 -5.62 21.82 12.60
C VAL A 269 -4.84 20.51 12.42
N LEU A 270 -5.50 19.42 12.04
CA LEU A 270 -4.83 18.15 11.79
C LEU A 270 -3.79 18.26 10.68
N HIS A 271 -4.13 18.89 9.56
CA HIS A 271 -3.22 19.07 8.44
C HIS A 271 -1.95 19.84 8.85
N ARG A 272 -2.07 20.92 9.66
CA ARG A 272 -0.92 21.65 10.20
C ARG A 272 -0.08 20.76 11.11
N ARG A 273 -0.72 20.00 12.02
CA ARG A 273 -0.05 19.08 12.94
C ARG A 273 0.80 18.05 12.20
N LEU A 274 0.22 17.34 11.24
CA LEU A 274 0.90 16.32 10.42
C LEU A 274 2.15 16.84 9.71
N ARG A 275 2.19 18.13 9.38
CA ARG A 275 3.34 18.76 8.71
C ARG A 275 4.42 19.29 9.66
N GLN A 276 4.10 19.45 10.93
CA GLN A 276 5.01 20.02 11.94
C GLN A 276 5.68 18.95 12.81
N GLU A 277 5.06 17.78 12.94
CA GLU A 277 5.58 16.68 13.75
C GLU A 277 6.84 16.07 13.09
N ALA A 278 7.90 15.93 13.89
CA ALA A 278 9.12 15.29 13.43
C ALA A 278 8.86 13.79 13.13
N ASN A 279 9.50 13.27 12.10
CA ASN A 279 9.38 11.89 11.66
C ASN A 279 7.95 11.46 11.29
N VAL A 280 7.15 12.42 10.80
CA VAL A 280 5.79 12.23 10.27
C VAL A 280 5.74 12.74 8.84
N SER A 281 5.06 12.00 7.97
CA SER A 281 4.80 12.41 6.58
C SER A 281 3.39 12.05 6.14
N VAL A 282 2.88 12.81 5.16
CA VAL A 282 1.65 12.49 4.42
C VAL A 282 2.05 12.21 2.99
N ARG A 283 1.66 11.05 2.47
CA ARG A 283 1.92 10.65 1.08
C ARG A 283 0.71 10.93 0.21
N ASN A 284 0.93 11.55 -0.94
CA ASN A 284 -0.05 11.52 -2.01
C ASN A 284 -0.11 10.12 -2.59
N ASP A 285 -1.31 9.55 -2.62
CA ASP A 285 -1.51 8.19 -3.11
C ASP A 285 -0.96 8.05 -4.55
N PRO A 286 -0.14 7.04 -4.83
CA PRO A 286 0.43 6.83 -6.15
C PRO A 286 -0.58 6.30 -7.19
N ASP A 287 -1.68 5.64 -6.79
CA ASP A 287 -2.64 5.01 -7.69
C ASP A 287 -3.24 5.99 -8.68
N GLY A 288 -3.08 5.70 -9.96
CA GLY A 288 -3.51 6.56 -11.06
C GLY A 288 -2.75 7.89 -11.18
N ARG A 289 -1.86 8.22 -10.22
CA ARG A 289 -0.99 9.42 -10.25
C ARG A 289 0.38 9.12 -10.86
N SER A 290 1.03 8.10 -10.31
CA SER A 290 2.35 7.64 -10.76
C SER A 290 2.43 6.12 -10.86
N ARG A 291 1.39 5.39 -10.43
CA ARG A 291 1.31 3.93 -10.39
C ARG A 291 0.15 3.38 -11.20
N LEU A 292 0.39 2.23 -11.84
CA LEU A 292 -0.63 1.30 -12.33
C LEU A 292 -0.36 -0.08 -11.73
N ASN A 293 -1.41 -0.88 -11.65
CA ASN A 293 -1.40 -2.23 -11.14
C ASN A 293 -1.63 -3.23 -12.28
N VAL A 294 -1.02 -4.40 -12.19
CA VAL A 294 -1.18 -5.48 -13.18
C VAL A 294 -1.13 -6.83 -12.49
N ASN A 295 -1.85 -7.81 -13.02
CA ASN A 295 -1.78 -9.18 -12.52
C ASN A 295 -1.13 -10.14 -13.53
N ILE A 296 -0.60 -11.27 -13.04
CA ILE A 296 0.05 -12.30 -13.87
C ILE A 296 -0.91 -13.35 -14.43
N PHE A 297 -2.22 -13.21 -14.22
CA PHE A 297 -3.22 -14.23 -14.63
C PHE A 297 -3.75 -13.95 -16.01
N ASP A 298 -4.38 -12.80 -16.23
CA ASP A 298 -4.89 -12.33 -17.51
C ASP A 298 -4.14 -11.09 -18.04
N GLY A 299 -3.23 -10.53 -17.23
CA GLY A 299 -2.42 -9.37 -17.60
C GLY A 299 -3.19 -8.07 -17.62
N GLU A 300 -4.35 -8.02 -16.96
CA GLU A 300 -5.17 -6.82 -16.88
C GLU A 300 -4.41 -5.69 -16.19
N ILE A 301 -4.48 -4.49 -16.78
CA ILE A 301 -3.91 -3.25 -16.25
C ILE A 301 -5.04 -2.44 -15.64
N ILE A 302 -4.90 -2.09 -14.37
CA ILE A 302 -5.88 -1.32 -13.60
C ILE A 302 -5.22 -0.16 -12.85
N VAL A 303 -6.03 0.81 -12.44
CA VAL A 303 -5.58 1.97 -11.68
C VAL A 303 -5.30 1.60 -10.22
N THR A 304 -6.18 0.80 -9.62
CA THR A 304 -6.09 0.35 -8.22
C THR A 304 -6.81 -0.98 -8.03
N ASP A 305 -6.34 -1.79 -7.10
CA ASP A 305 -7.00 -3.04 -6.71
C ASP A 305 -8.25 -2.80 -5.82
N PHE A 306 -8.51 -1.57 -5.38
CA PHE A 306 -9.57 -1.21 -4.43
C PHE A 306 -10.82 -0.62 -5.08
N GLY A 307 -11.03 -0.75 -6.36
CA GLY A 307 -12.14 -0.07 -7.03
C GLY A 307 -12.80 -0.90 -8.12
N ASP A 308 -13.86 -1.64 -7.78
CA ASP A 308 -14.66 -2.40 -8.76
C ASP A 308 -15.29 -1.52 -9.87
N GLU A 309 -15.38 -0.20 -9.63
CA GLU A 309 -15.96 0.77 -10.57
C GLU A 309 -14.97 1.33 -11.60
N LEU A 310 -13.67 1.06 -11.43
CA LEU A 310 -12.66 1.56 -12.35
C LEU A 310 -12.47 0.57 -13.50
N ALA A 311 -12.76 1.03 -14.70
CA ALA A 311 -12.62 0.23 -15.90
C ALA A 311 -11.18 -0.25 -16.11
N SER A 312 -11.04 -1.46 -16.65
CA SER A 312 -9.77 -1.98 -17.17
C SER A 312 -9.15 -1.01 -18.19
N LEU A 313 -7.84 -0.84 -18.11
CA LEU A 313 -7.06 -0.05 -19.07
C LEU A 313 -6.49 -0.90 -20.22
N GLY A 314 -6.94 -2.15 -20.33
CA GLY A 314 -6.45 -3.13 -21.29
C GLY A 314 -5.59 -4.20 -20.65
N THR A 315 -4.93 -5.01 -21.46
CA THR A 315 -4.05 -6.08 -21.01
C THR A 315 -2.62 -5.88 -21.52
N ILE A 316 -1.63 -6.40 -20.78
CA ILE A 316 -0.22 -6.29 -21.20
C ILE A 316 0.11 -7.06 -22.49
N HIS A 317 -0.82 -7.90 -23.00
CA HIS A 317 -0.65 -8.53 -24.29
C HIS A 317 -0.70 -7.50 -25.42
N ASP A 318 -1.66 -6.58 -25.37
CA ASP A 318 -1.98 -5.67 -26.47
C ASP A 318 -1.64 -4.21 -26.15
N THR A 319 -1.51 -3.85 -24.86
CA THR A 319 -1.36 -2.47 -24.40
C THR A 319 -0.04 -2.30 -23.62
N SER A 320 0.71 -1.25 -23.94
CA SER A 320 1.86 -0.87 -23.12
C SER A 320 1.39 -0.17 -21.83
N PHE A 321 2.21 -0.19 -20.78
CA PHE A 321 1.91 0.58 -19.57
C PHE A 321 1.81 2.08 -19.84
N ASN A 322 2.60 2.60 -20.76
CA ASN A 322 2.56 4.03 -21.15
C ASN A 322 1.25 4.38 -21.86
N ASP A 323 0.76 3.51 -22.75
CA ASP A 323 -0.51 3.73 -23.45
C ASP A 323 -1.71 3.61 -22.49
N ALA A 324 -1.69 2.62 -21.59
CA ALA A 324 -2.69 2.48 -20.55
C ALA A 324 -2.73 3.71 -19.64
N TYR A 325 -1.58 4.22 -19.22
CA TYR A 325 -1.49 5.42 -18.39
C TYR A 325 -1.96 6.67 -19.16
N ALA A 326 -1.62 6.81 -20.44
CA ALA A 326 -2.10 7.90 -21.28
C ALA A 326 -3.63 7.84 -21.45
N ALA A 327 -4.19 6.66 -21.64
CA ALA A 327 -5.64 6.45 -21.70
C ALA A 327 -6.32 6.85 -20.38
N TRP A 328 -5.77 6.43 -19.22
CA TRP A 328 -6.25 6.84 -17.91
C TRP A 328 -6.26 8.36 -17.75
N GLN A 329 -5.18 9.04 -18.14
CA GLN A 329 -5.09 10.50 -18.04
C GLN A 329 -6.16 11.24 -18.87
N GLN A 330 -6.73 10.62 -19.90
CA GLN A 330 -7.78 11.21 -20.73
C GLN A 330 -9.19 10.97 -20.18
N THR A 331 -9.37 10.11 -19.16
CA THR A 331 -10.68 9.87 -18.57
C THR A 331 -11.22 11.12 -17.87
N GLU A 332 -12.55 11.30 -17.87
CA GLU A 332 -13.20 12.40 -17.16
C GLU A 332 -12.97 12.31 -15.64
N LEU A 333 -12.91 11.08 -15.11
CA LEU A 333 -12.60 10.86 -13.69
C LEU A 333 -11.22 11.40 -13.35
N ASN A 334 -10.17 10.99 -14.06
CA ASN A 334 -8.81 11.48 -13.78
C ASN A 334 -8.72 13.00 -13.93
N LYS A 335 -9.34 13.60 -14.95
CA LYS A 335 -9.38 15.05 -15.11
C LYS A 335 -10.04 15.74 -13.92
N SER A 336 -11.11 15.18 -13.37
CA SER A 336 -11.79 15.72 -12.18
C SER A 336 -10.93 15.66 -10.91
N LEU A 337 -9.95 14.77 -10.88
CA LEU A 337 -9.00 14.57 -9.78
C LEU A 337 -7.69 15.35 -9.96
N SER A 338 -7.52 16.12 -11.03
CA SER A 338 -6.23 16.76 -11.41
C SER A 338 -5.91 18.02 -10.60
N CYS A 339 -6.51 18.23 -9.43
CA CYS A 339 -6.12 19.36 -8.61
C CYS A 339 -4.69 19.22 -8.10
N HIS A 340 -3.99 20.35 -8.01
CA HIS A 340 -2.58 20.41 -7.66
C HIS A 340 -2.31 21.69 -6.86
N CYS A 341 -1.70 21.53 -5.66
CA CYS A 341 -1.33 22.65 -4.81
C CYS A 341 0.17 22.61 -4.48
N PRO A 342 1.00 23.43 -5.14
CA PRO A 342 2.45 23.45 -4.91
C PRO A 342 2.86 23.86 -3.50
N ALA A 343 2.13 24.80 -2.89
CA ALA A 343 2.45 25.34 -1.57
C ALA A 343 2.50 24.27 -0.47
N VAL A 344 1.72 23.20 -0.63
CA VAL A 344 1.64 22.10 0.33
C VAL A 344 1.96 20.73 -0.31
N LYS A 345 2.48 20.70 -1.53
CA LYS A 345 2.81 19.48 -2.29
C LYS A 345 1.66 18.48 -2.31
N CYS A 346 0.44 18.94 -2.55
CA CYS A 346 -0.78 18.13 -2.54
C CYS A 346 -1.29 17.91 -3.97
N LEU A 347 -1.67 16.68 -4.28
CA LEU A 347 -2.30 16.28 -5.55
C LEU A 347 -3.82 16.10 -5.43
N GLY A 348 -4.41 16.48 -4.28
CA GLY A 348 -5.83 16.30 -4.00
C GLY A 348 -6.23 14.84 -3.75
N PRO A 349 -7.54 14.53 -3.75
CA PRO A 349 -8.03 13.18 -3.51
C PRO A 349 -7.70 12.25 -4.69
N ASN A 350 -7.49 10.96 -4.39
CA ASN A 350 -7.61 9.90 -5.38
C ASN A 350 -9.09 9.54 -5.62
N ALA A 351 -9.37 8.58 -6.48
CA ALA A 351 -10.72 8.15 -6.79
C ALA A 351 -11.45 7.59 -5.56
N LEU A 352 -10.78 6.82 -4.70
CA LEU A 352 -11.36 6.20 -3.51
C LEU A 352 -11.83 7.26 -2.50
N VAL A 353 -10.95 8.21 -2.18
CA VAL A 353 -11.27 9.32 -1.25
C VAL A 353 -12.41 10.17 -1.81
N LYS A 354 -12.34 10.49 -3.11
CA LYS A 354 -13.36 11.29 -3.79
C LYS A 354 -14.73 10.62 -3.68
N ASN A 355 -14.82 9.35 -4.01
CA ASN A 355 -16.08 8.62 -3.99
C ASN A 355 -16.62 8.40 -2.58
N ALA A 356 -15.73 8.08 -1.61
CA ALA A 356 -16.16 7.75 -0.26
C ALA A 356 -16.63 8.97 0.57
N TYR A 357 -15.92 10.10 0.44
CA TYR A 357 -16.14 11.24 1.36
C TYR A 357 -16.56 12.54 0.66
N TYR A 358 -16.31 12.67 -0.64
CA TYR A 358 -16.46 13.95 -1.35
C TYR A 358 -17.12 13.82 -2.73
N PRO A 359 -18.18 12.99 -2.91
CA PRO A 359 -18.77 12.73 -4.23
C PRO A 359 -19.19 14.01 -4.95
N ASP A 360 -19.71 15.01 -4.21
CA ASP A 360 -20.24 16.26 -4.74
C ASP A 360 -19.24 17.44 -4.71
N VAL A 361 -18.00 17.22 -4.24
CA VAL A 361 -17.02 18.29 -4.09
C VAL A 361 -16.19 18.46 -5.36
N ASP A 362 -16.14 19.68 -5.88
CA ASP A 362 -15.27 20.06 -7.00
C ASP A 362 -13.93 20.61 -6.45
N PHE A 363 -12.94 19.74 -6.35
CA PHE A 363 -11.62 20.09 -5.82
C PHE A 363 -10.84 21.05 -6.73
N LEU A 364 -11.11 21.08 -8.02
CA LEU A 364 -10.49 22.06 -8.93
C LEU A 364 -10.92 23.49 -8.60
N LYS A 365 -12.20 23.67 -8.24
CA LYS A 365 -12.69 24.98 -7.77
C LYS A 365 -12.21 25.32 -6.37
N GLN A 366 -12.03 24.33 -5.49
CA GLN A 366 -11.52 24.58 -4.14
C GLN A 366 -10.05 24.98 -4.15
N SER A 367 -9.20 24.27 -4.91
CA SER A 367 -7.76 24.55 -4.99
C SER A 367 -7.45 25.94 -5.56
N SER A 368 -8.33 26.50 -6.40
CA SER A 368 -8.17 27.87 -6.94
C SER A 368 -8.34 28.96 -5.88
N ARG A 369 -8.70 28.62 -4.64
CA ARG A 369 -8.84 29.56 -3.51
C ARG A 369 -7.61 29.64 -2.60
N LEU A 370 -6.65 28.74 -2.79
CA LEU A 370 -5.35 28.75 -2.09
C LEU A 370 -4.30 29.47 -2.94
#